data_1cacb81f0e54fb0eb68dd91e625554fa
#
_entry.id   1cacb81f0e54fb0eb68dd91e625554fa
#
_cell.length_a   1.000
_cell.length_b   1.000
_cell.length_c   1.000
_cell.angle_alpha   90.00
_cell.angle_beta   90.00
_cell.angle_gamma   90.00
#
_symmetry.space_group_name_H-M   'P 1'
#
loop_
_entity.id
_entity.type
_entity.pdbx_description
1 polymer ?
#
loop_
_entity_poly.entity_id
_entity_poly.type
_entity_poly.pdbx_seq_one_letter_code
_entity_poly.pdbx_strand_id
1 'polypeptide(L)'
;MKVASPDLNSSSQTHTGPGKLLQLIMRSWLLVAILVAGCGYRFTGGAADNPFPENLKTIEVRSAINNTRIAGIETELTNDLRDEFALDTRLKPVRSEGDTRLETVIASYEETASTYTAYGKELTRTGTLHVACELKQVNPEKTLWKRSVSASSTYNVTDSITETLTNRRRAISHMIKDIVPKIYRCLYEDF
;
A
#
# COMPACT_ATOMS: atom_id res chain seq x y z
N MET A 1 59.93 79.05 14.21
CA MET A 1 59.58 79.55 12.85
C MET A 1 58.92 78.41 12.09
N LYS A 2 57.68 78.69 11.67
CA LYS A 2 56.83 77.97 10.65
C LYS A 2 56.54 76.49 10.89
N VAL A 3 55.38 76.15 11.38
CA VAL A 3 54.05 76.03 10.74
C VAL A 3 54.06 75.02 9.61
N ALA A 4 53.29 73.97 9.82
CA ALA A 4 52.11 73.58 9.04
C ALA A 4 51.64 72.19 9.40
N SER A 5 50.45 72.15 9.88
CA SER A 5 49.45 71.05 9.71
C SER A 5 49.04 71.00 8.20
N PRO A 6 48.08 70.24 7.80
CA PRO A 6 47.29 69.12 8.28
C PRO A 6 46.94 68.14 7.15
N ASP A 7 45.90 67.46 7.39
CA ASP A 7 44.79 67.02 6.51
C ASP A 7 44.71 65.54 6.27
N LEU A 8 43.70 65.04 6.74
CA LEU A 8 42.31 64.81 6.42
C LEU A 8 42.03 63.39 5.88
N ASN A 9 41.51 62.67 6.74
CA ASN A 9 40.31 61.87 6.61
C ASN A 9 39.73 61.72 5.18
N SER A 10 39.71 60.54 4.70
CA SER A 10 38.79 60.11 3.64
C SER A 10 38.11 58.81 4.03
N SER A 11 37.03 58.99 4.74
CA SER A 11 36.01 57.94 4.94
C SER A 11 35.26 57.73 3.64
N SER A 12 35.56 56.69 2.93
CA SER A 12 34.73 56.22 1.79
C SER A 12 33.49 55.53 2.35
N GLN A 13 32.46 56.32 2.55
CA GLN A 13 31.10 55.78 2.72
C GLN A 13 30.65 55.20 1.41
N THR A 14 30.58 53.90 1.31
CA THR A 14 29.89 53.18 0.24
C THR A 14 28.38 53.35 0.44
N HIS A 15 27.81 54.35 -0.22
CA HIS A 15 26.37 54.51 -0.39
C HIS A 15 25.81 53.32 -1.17
N THR A 16 25.38 52.29 -0.45
CA THR A 16 24.57 51.24 -1.02
C THR A 16 23.17 51.78 -1.20
N GLY A 17 22.86 52.27 -2.39
CA GLY A 17 21.55 52.85 -2.69
C GLY A 17 20.42 51.84 -2.47
N PRO A 18 19.24 52.32 -2.00
CA PRO A 18 18.10 51.46 -1.63
C PRO A 18 17.59 50.52 -2.75
N GLY A 19 17.94 50.83 -4.01
CA GLY A 19 17.55 50.01 -5.17
C GLY A 19 18.29 48.65 -5.26
N LYS A 20 19.55 48.57 -4.77
CA LYS A 20 20.31 47.31 -4.84
C LYS A 20 19.84 46.30 -3.79
N LEU A 21 19.42 46.78 -2.62
CA LEU A 21 18.88 45.95 -1.57
C LEU A 21 17.52 45.35 -1.98
N LEU A 22 16.69 46.16 -2.60
CA LEU A 22 15.38 45.76 -3.13
C LEU A 22 15.51 44.71 -4.26
N GLN A 23 16.49 44.89 -5.15
CA GLN A 23 16.80 43.90 -6.21
C GLN A 23 17.30 42.58 -5.66
N LEU A 24 18.10 42.58 -4.61
CA LEU A 24 18.59 41.34 -3.94
C LEU A 24 17.43 40.59 -3.27
N ILE A 25 16.53 41.31 -2.61
CA ILE A 25 15.34 40.72 -1.97
C ILE A 25 14.40 40.12 -3.03
N MET A 26 14.13 40.83 -4.13
CA MET A 26 13.31 40.32 -5.22
C MET A 26 13.93 39.05 -5.88
N ARG A 27 15.25 39.04 -6.11
CA ARG A 27 15.95 37.87 -6.65
C ARG A 27 15.90 36.66 -5.70
N SER A 28 16.03 36.89 -4.39
CA SER A 28 15.91 35.86 -3.39
C SER A 28 14.49 35.26 -3.31
N TRP A 29 13.46 36.09 -3.43
CA TRP A 29 12.07 35.64 -3.48
C TRP A 29 11.75 34.83 -4.74
N LEU A 30 12.34 35.24 -5.89
CA LEU A 30 12.18 34.51 -7.14
C LEU A 30 12.83 33.12 -7.06
N LEU A 31 14.00 32.98 -6.44
CA LEU A 31 14.67 31.69 -6.21
C LEU A 31 13.87 30.77 -5.27
N VAL A 32 13.28 31.33 -4.21
CA VAL A 32 12.42 30.57 -3.30
C VAL A 32 11.13 30.10 -3.99
N ALA A 33 10.54 30.93 -4.83
CA ALA A 33 9.34 30.58 -5.61
C ALA A 33 9.62 29.44 -6.60
N ILE A 34 10.80 29.40 -7.23
CA ILE A 34 11.22 28.32 -8.15
C ILE A 34 11.47 27.01 -7.39
N LEU A 35 12.02 27.07 -6.18
CA LEU A 35 12.24 25.88 -5.33
C LEU A 35 10.91 25.25 -4.84
N VAL A 36 9.89 26.06 -4.58
CA VAL A 36 8.56 25.58 -4.17
C VAL A 36 7.78 25.00 -5.36
N ALA A 37 7.95 25.55 -6.56
CA ALA A 37 7.32 25.03 -7.77
C ALA A 37 7.97 23.72 -8.29
N GLY A 38 9.22 23.44 -7.90
CA GLY A 38 9.96 22.22 -8.30
C GLY A 38 9.64 20.97 -7.49
N CYS A 39 8.99 21.08 -6.32
CA CYS A 39 8.43 19.93 -5.62
C CYS A 39 7.12 19.57 -6.33
N GLY A 40 7.20 18.66 -7.29
CA GLY A 40 6.05 18.01 -7.93
C GLY A 40 5.25 17.13 -6.95
N TYR A 41 4.80 17.71 -5.84
CA TYR A 41 3.79 17.11 -4.99
C TYR A 41 2.48 17.13 -5.77
N ARG A 42 2.23 16.05 -6.48
CA ARG A 42 0.89 15.78 -6.98
C ARG A 42 0.01 15.56 -5.74
N PHE A 43 -0.72 16.58 -5.37
CA PHE A 43 -1.74 16.49 -4.33
C PHE A 43 -2.86 15.60 -4.90
N THR A 44 -2.74 14.28 -4.69
CA THR A 44 -3.79 13.30 -4.98
C THR A 44 -4.85 13.34 -3.87
N GLY A 45 -5.37 14.54 -3.61
CA GLY A 45 -6.44 14.82 -2.65
C GLY A 45 -7.73 15.28 -3.32
N GLY A 46 -7.87 15.03 -4.61
CA GLY A 46 -9.17 15.05 -5.29
C GLY A 46 -9.91 13.76 -4.98
N ALA A 47 -11.24 13.77 -5.04
CA ALA A 47 -12.08 12.58 -4.99
C ALA A 47 -11.39 11.49 -5.81
N ALA A 48 -11.03 10.37 -5.15
CA ALA A 48 -10.21 9.32 -5.76
C ALA A 48 -10.83 9.01 -7.12
N ASP A 49 -10.08 9.34 -8.20
CA ASP A 49 -10.53 9.01 -9.55
C ASP A 49 -10.85 7.53 -9.53
N ASN A 50 -12.13 7.22 -9.71
CA ASN A 50 -12.55 5.83 -9.78
C ASN A 50 -11.89 5.26 -11.05
N PRO A 51 -10.93 4.34 -10.95
CA PRO A 51 -10.24 3.83 -12.12
C PRO A 51 -11.16 2.97 -12.98
N PHE A 52 -12.33 2.59 -12.46
CA PHE A 52 -13.31 1.80 -13.19
C PHE A 52 -14.16 2.65 -14.12
N PRO A 53 -14.56 2.11 -15.28
CA PRO A 53 -15.55 2.74 -16.16
C PRO A 53 -16.83 3.13 -15.40
N GLU A 54 -17.47 4.24 -15.76
CA GLU A 54 -18.65 4.79 -15.08
C GLU A 54 -19.85 3.82 -14.97
N ASN A 55 -19.89 2.80 -15.82
CA ASN A 55 -20.90 1.75 -15.81
C ASN A 55 -20.63 0.62 -14.79
N LEU A 56 -19.47 0.63 -14.13
CA LEU A 56 -19.09 -0.36 -13.12
C LEU A 56 -19.12 0.29 -11.73
N LYS A 57 -20.23 0.11 -11.00
CA LYS A 57 -20.47 0.73 -9.70
C LYS A 57 -20.58 -0.26 -8.56
N THR A 58 -20.82 -1.53 -8.88
CA THR A 58 -21.08 -2.56 -7.88
C THR A 58 -20.17 -3.77 -8.05
N ILE A 59 -19.84 -4.41 -6.92
CA ILE A 59 -19.00 -5.61 -6.86
C ILE A 59 -19.68 -6.71 -6.06
N GLU A 60 -19.80 -7.89 -6.67
CA GLU A 60 -20.19 -9.12 -5.99
C GLU A 60 -18.92 -9.87 -5.57
N VAL A 61 -18.66 -10.00 -4.26
CA VAL A 61 -17.57 -10.83 -3.74
C VAL A 61 -18.09 -12.25 -3.53
N ARG A 62 -17.69 -13.17 -4.41
CA ARG A 62 -18.07 -14.57 -4.32
C ARG A 62 -17.34 -15.30 -3.21
N SER A 63 -17.92 -16.38 -2.71
CA SER A 63 -17.24 -17.27 -1.79
C SER A 63 -15.98 -17.83 -2.43
N ALA A 64 -14.86 -17.74 -1.71
CA ALA A 64 -13.57 -18.23 -2.20
C ALA A 64 -13.61 -19.76 -2.38
N ILE A 65 -12.97 -20.24 -3.44
CA ILE A 65 -12.76 -21.67 -3.66
C ILE A 65 -11.48 -22.07 -2.92
N ASN A 66 -11.53 -23.15 -2.18
CA ASN A 66 -10.40 -23.66 -1.40
C ASN A 66 -9.88 -24.96 -2.00
N ASN A 67 -8.71 -24.91 -2.63
CA ASN A 67 -8.02 -26.07 -3.18
C ASN A 67 -7.03 -26.72 -2.18
N THR A 68 -6.99 -26.20 -0.93
CA THR A 68 -6.13 -26.76 0.12
C THR A 68 -6.89 -27.77 1.00
N ARG A 69 -6.16 -28.44 1.90
CA ARG A 69 -6.76 -29.35 2.88
C ARG A 69 -7.15 -28.65 4.19
N ILE A 70 -7.08 -27.33 4.26
CA ILE A 70 -7.33 -26.57 5.50
C ILE A 70 -8.74 -26.00 5.43
N ALA A 71 -9.67 -26.61 6.16
CA ALA A 71 -11.06 -26.20 6.15
C ALA A 71 -11.28 -24.82 6.82
N GLY A 72 -12.23 -24.05 6.29
CA GLY A 72 -12.72 -22.81 6.86
C GLY A 72 -11.92 -21.56 6.50
N ILE A 73 -10.76 -21.68 5.85
CA ILE A 73 -9.98 -20.52 5.41
C ILE A 73 -10.64 -19.76 4.25
N GLU A 74 -11.44 -20.48 3.44
CA GLU A 74 -12.27 -19.89 2.38
C GLU A 74 -13.33 -18.94 2.93
N THR A 75 -13.93 -19.31 4.06
CA THR A 75 -14.93 -18.49 4.72
C THR A 75 -14.31 -17.24 5.34
N GLU A 76 -13.16 -17.40 6.02
CA GLU A 76 -12.41 -16.30 6.60
C GLU A 76 -11.97 -15.30 5.52
N LEU A 77 -11.32 -15.76 4.45
CA LEU A 77 -10.91 -14.92 3.32
C LEU A 77 -12.08 -14.19 2.69
N THR A 78 -13.22 -14.89 2.49
CA THR A 78 -14.42 -14.29 1.87
C THR A 78 -15.00 -13.18 2.73
N ASN A 79 -15.08 -13.40 4.04
CA ASN A 79 -15.62 -12.41 4.97
C ASN A 79 -14.72 -11.18 5.06
N ASP A 80 -13.40 -11.39 5.23
CA ASP A 80 -12.44 -10.30 5.31
C ASP A 80 -12.40 -9.48 4.00
N LEU A 81 -12.55 -10.10 2.83
CA LEU A 81 -12.69 -9.40 1.55
C LEU A 81 -13.98 -8.57 1.49
N ARG A 82 -15.12 -9.13 1.93
CA ARG A 82 -16.39 -8.39 1.97
C ARG A 82 -16.33 -7.18 2.90
N ASP A 83 -15.69 -7.34 4.04
CA ASP A 83 -15.50 -6.28 5.02
C ASP A 83 -14.59 -5.17 4.46
N GLU A 84 -13.51 -5.53 3.76
CA GLU A 84 -12.60 -4.57 3.10
C GLU A 84 -13.33 -3.77 2.02
N PHE A 85 -14.09 -4.45 1.13
CA PHE A 85 -14.88 -3.75 0.10
C PHE A 85 -16.07 -2.95 0.67
N ALA A 86 -16.58 -3.30 1.86
CA ALA A 86 -17.64 -2.53 2.50
C ALA A 86 -17.19 -1.13 2.95
N LEU A 87 -15.89 -0.94 3.14
CA LEU A 87 -15.27 0.34 3.48
C LEU A 87 -15.01 1.21 2.23
N ASP A 88 -15.12 0.63 1.03
CA ASP A 88 -14.88 1.32 -0.23
C ASP A 88 -16.11 2.10 -0.71
N THR A 89 -15.86 3.27 -1.28
CA THR A 89 -16.89 4.11 -1.91
C THR A 89 -16.91 4.00 -3.43
N ARG A 90 -15.89 3.39 -4.05
CA ARG A 90 -15.68 3.30 -5.51
C ARG A 90 -16.47 2.16 -6.15
N LEU A 91 -16.45 0.97 -5.54
CA LEU A 91 -17.24 -0.19 -5.91
C LEU A 91 -18.11 -0.61 -4.73
N LYS A 92 -19.40 -0.42 -4.84
CA LYS A 92 -20.33 -0.74 -3.76
C LYS A 92 -20.57 -2.25 -3.68
N PRO A 93 -20.28 -2.92 -2.55
CA PRO A 93 -20.47 -4.35 -2.43
C PRO A 93 -21.97 -4.69 -2.44
N VAL A 94 -22.30 -5.71 -3.21
CA VAL A 94 -23.65 -6.28 -3.30
C VAL A 94 -23.61 -7.79 -3.08
N ARG A 95 -24.71 -8.37 -2.66
CA ARG A 95 -24.80 -9.82 -2.39
C ARG A 95 -24.86 -10.66 -3.67
N SER A 96 -25.50 -10.13 -4.71
CA SER A 96 -25.71 -10.77 -6.01
C SER A 96 -25.94 -9.70 -7.08
N GLU A 97 -25.82 -10.08 -8.34
CA GLU A 97 -26.13 -9.23 -9.50
C GLU A 97 -25.32 -7.93 -9.53
N GLY A 98 -24.05 -7.98 -9.11
CA GLY A 98 -23.12 -6.87 -9.26
C GLY A 98 -22.73 -6.65 -10.72
N ASP A 99 -22.37 -5.39 -11.08
CA ASP A 99 -21.80 -5.07 -12.39
C ASP A 99 -20.48 -5.83 -12.59
N THR A 100 -19.75 -6.01 -11.50
CA THR A 100 -18.53 -6.79 -11.44
C THR A 100 -18.59 -7.92 -10.40
N ARG A 101 -17.77 -8.94 -10.62
CA ARG A 101 -17.68 -10.12 -9.75
C ARG A 101 -16.21 -10.41 -9.45
N LEU A 102 -15.88 -10.46 -8.16
CA LEU A 102 -14.59 -10.90 -7.69
C LEU A 102 -14.64 -12.40 -7.37
N GLU A 103 -13.86 -13.18 -8.08
CA GLU A 103 -13.65 -14.59 -7.87
C GLU A 103 -12.26 -14.80 -7.26
N THR A 104 -12.19 -15.55 -6.16
CA THR A 104 -10.95 -15.86 -5.46
C THR A 104 -10.78 -17.35 -5.28
N VAL A 105 -9.54 -17.82 -5.47
CA VAL A 105 -9.19 -19.23 -5.31
C VAL A 105 -7.95 -19.32 -4.41
N ILE A 106 -8.08 -19.98 -3.27
CA ILE A 106 -6.94 -20.37 -2.44
C ILE A 106 -6.26 -21.54 -3.15
N ALA A 107 -5.17 -21.26 -3.86
CA ALA A 107 -4.52 -22.19 -4.77
C ALA A 107 -3.68 -23.22 -4.03
N SER A 108 -2.86 -22.79 -3.07
CA SER A 108 -2.02 -23.68 -2.25
C SER A 108 -1.69 -23.08 -0.90
N TYR A 109 -1.36 -23.96 0.02
CA TYR A 109 -0.72 -23.65 1.28
C TYR A 109 0.50 -24.56 1.44
N GLU A 110 1.66 -23.98 1.64
CA GLU A 110 2.94 -24.66 1.73
C GLU A 110 3.59 -24.38 3.09
N GLU A 111 4.29 -25.36 3.64
CA GLU A 111 5.01 -25.23 4.90
C GLU A 111 6.45 -25.70 4.75
N THR A 112 7.36 -24.90 5.29
CA THR A 112 8.78 -25.22 5.33
C THR A 112 9.30 -25.00 6.74
N ALA A 113 10.06 -25.96 7.28
CA ALA A 113 10.76 -25.79 8.53
C ALA A 113 11.77 -24.65 8.43
N SER A 114 11.77 -23.75 9.42
CA SER A 114 12.56 -22.51 9.37
C SER A 114 13.73 -22.52 10.34
N THR A 115 13.54 -23.03 11.56
CA THR A 115 14.61 -23.10 12.57
C THR A 115 14.60 -24.43 13.30
N TYR A 116 15.80 -24.81 13.77
CA TYR A 116 16.04 -26.05 14.48
C TYR A 116 16.87 -25.80 15.74
N THR A 117 16.71 -26.69 16.74
CA THR A 117 17.64 -26.75 17.87
C THR A 117 19.01 -27.26 17.42
N ALA A 118 20.02 -27.15 18.29
CA ALA A 118 21.35 -27.78 18.09
C ALA A 118 21.29 -29.30 17.91
N TYR A 119 20.21 -29.94 18.37
CA TYR A 119 19.96 -31.40 18.25
C TYR A 119 19.05 -31.74 17.06
N GLY A 120 18.79 -30.81 16.13
CA GLY A 120 18.01 -31.06 14.93
C GLY A 120 16.49 -31.09 15.14
N LYS A 121 15.98 -30.74 16.34
CA LYS A 121 14.54 -30.62 16.58
C LYS A 121 14.01 -29.31 15.97
N GLU A 122 12.92 -29.39 15.24
CA GLU A 122 12.26 -28.26 14.63
C GLU A 122 11.67 -27.32 15.71
N LEU A 123 11.90 -26.02 15.57
CA LEU A 123 11.40 -24.97 16.46
C LEU A 123 10.31 -24.12 15.81
N THR A 124 10.48 -23.79 14.53
CA THR A 124 9.51 -22.97 13.81
C THR A 124 9.29 -23.46 12.39
N ARG A 125 8.11 -23.20 11.88
CA ARG A 125 7.73 -23.36 10.46
C ARG A 125 7.30 -22.03 9.88
N THR A 126 7.61 -21.83 8.60
CA THR A 126 7.01 -20.78 7.80
C THR A 126 5.97 -21.38 6.87
N GLY A 127 4.73 -20.92 7.02
CA GLY A 127 3.65 -21.21 6.09
C GLY A 127 3.56 -20.13 5.03
N THR A 128 3.22 -20.48 3.79
CA THR A 128 2.94 -19.56 2.70
C THR A 128 1.59 -19.91 2.07
N LEU A 129 0.70 -18.93 2.00
CA LEU A 129 -0.62 -19.03 1.39
C LEU A 129 -0.62 -18.32 0.04
N HIS A 130 -1.08 -19.00 -1.00
CA HIS A 130 -1.20 -18.47 -2.36
C HIS A 130 -2.67 -18.35 -2.75
N VAL A 131 -3.07 -17.14 -3.18
CA VAL A 131 -4.45 -16.84 -3.59
C VAL A 131 -4.43 -16.23 -4.99
N ALA A 132 -5.20 -16.84 -5.89
CA ALA A 132 -5.47 -16.30 -7.22
C ALA A 132 -6.79 -15.51 -7.18
N CYS A 133 -6.81 -14.35 -7.83
CA CYS A 133 -7.95 -13.44 -7.86
C CYS A 133 -8.25 -13.04 -9.29
N GLU A 134 -9.53 -12.95 -9.63
CA GLU A 134 -10.00 -12.52 -10.93
C GLU A 134 -11.23 -11.61 -10.75
N LEU A 135 -11.17 -10.38 -11.30
CA LEU A 135 -12.33 -9.49 -11.41
C LEU A 135 -12.92 -9.61 -12.79
N LYS A 136 -14.17 -9.94 -12.86
CA LYS A 136 -14.95 -10.04 -14.11
C LYS A 136 -16.04 -9.01 -14.16
N GLN A 137 -16.24 -8.40 -15.31
CA GLN A 137 -17.47 -7.72 -15.63
C GLN A 137 -18.54 -8.78 -15.92
N VAL A 138 -19.78 -8.54 -15.45
CA VAL A 138 -20.86 -9.52 -15.60
C VAL A 138 -21.57 -9.37 -16.95
N ASN A 139 -21.75 -8.14 -17.42
CA ASN A 139 -22.46 -7.85 -18.66
C ASN A 139 -21.77 -6.74 -19.50
N PRO A 140 -21.19 -7.06 -20.69
CA PRO A 140 -20.89 -8.41 -21.21
C PRO A 140 -19.83 -9.11 -20.33
N GLU A 141 -19.83 -10.43 -20.33
CA GLU A 141 -18.87 -11.20 -19.53
C GLU A 141 -17.43 -10.97 -20.07
N LYS A 142 -16.57 -10.38 -19.23
CA LYS A 142 -15.19 -10.07 -19.59
C LYS A 142 -14.32 -10.05 -18.34
N THR A 143 -13.17 -10.70 -18.39
CA THR A 143 -12.13 -10.54 -17.36
C THR A 143 -11.54 -9.14 -17.46
N LEU A 144 -11.64 -8.38 -16.38
CA LEU A 144 -11.10 -7.03 -16.25
C LEU A 144 -9.71 -7.06 -15.65
N TRP A 145 -9.49 -7.93 -14.67
CA TRP A 145 -8.25 -8.00 -13.92
C TRP A 145 -8.01 -9.42 -13.40
N LYS A 146 -6.74 -9.83 -13.34
CA LYS A 146 -6.33 -11.12 -12.81
C LYS A 146 -4.96 -11.03 -12.18
N ARG A 147 -4.83 -11.51 -10.94
CA ARG A 147 -3.56 -11.52 -10.18
C ARG A 147 -3.48 -12.72 -9.25
N SER A 148 -2.25 -13.06 -8.89
CA SER A 148 -1.96 -13.96 -7.78
C SER A 148 -1.21 -13.18 -6.71
N VAL A 149 -1.63 -13.35 -5.45
CA VAL A 149 -1.00 -12.74 -4.28
C VAL A 149 -0.63 -13.84 -3.29
N SER A 150 0.38 -13.57 -2.48
CA SER A 150 0.80 -14.49 -1.43
C SER A 150 1.17 -13.75 -0.16
N ALA A 151 1.08 -14.45 0.95
CA ALA A 151 1.60 -14.03 2.24
C ALA A 151 2.22 -15.22 2.96
N SER A 152 3.22 -14.94 3.79
CA SER A 152 3.91 -15.94 4.59
C SER A 152 3.89 -15.53 6.06
N SER A 153 3.77 -16.48 6.94
CA SER A 153 3.83 -16.28 8.39
C SER A 153 4.54 -17.44 9.06
N THR A 154 5.37 -17.13 10.05
CA THR A 154 6.10 -18.12 10.82
C THR A 154 5.37 -18.41 12.12
N TYR A 155 5.35 -19.66 12.53
CA TYR A 155 4.76 -20.12 13.79
C TYR A 155 5.64 -21.12 14.52
N ASN A 156 5.46 -21.19 15.84
CA ASN A 156 6.22 -22.09 16.69
C ASN A 156 5.68 -23.52 16.62
N VAL A 157 6.60 -24.47 16.53
CA VAL A 157 6.36 -25.91 16.70
C VAL A 157 6.72 -26.28 18.13
N THR A 158 5.78 -26.91 18.84
CA THR A 158 5.94 -27.30 20.23
C THR A 158 5.77 -28.84 20.35
N ASP A 159 6.08 -29.37 21.52
CA ASP A 159 5.85 -30.81 21.80
C ASP A 159 4.36 -31.16 21.86
N SER A 160 3.50 -30.15 22.06
CA SER A 160 2.06 -30.29 22.01
C SER A 160 1.54 -30.12 20.57
N ILE A 161 0.97 -31.20 20.03
CA ILE A 161 0.32 -31.19 18.71
C ILE A 161 -0.79 -30.13 18.66
N THR A 162 -1.61 -30.07 19.71
CA THR A 162 -2.74 -29.12 19.78
C THR A 162 -2.26 -27.69 19.77
N GLU A 163 -1.20 -27.36 20.50
CA GLU A 163 -0.62 -26.03 20.52
C GLU A 163 0.00 -25.67 19.17
N THR A 164 0.74 -26.59 18.56
CA THR A 164 1.29 -26.41 17.21
C THR A 164 0.20 -26.13 16.17
N LEU A 165 -0.91 -26.88 16.22
CA LEU A 165 -2.06 -26.66 15.34
C LEU A 165 -2.72 -25.29 15.59
N THR A 166 -2.81 -24.86 16.84
CA THR A 166 -3.33 -23.54 17.21
C THR A 166 -2.43 -22.41 16.67
N ASN A 167 -1.10 -22.55 16.82
CA ASN A 167 -0.12 -21.61 16.29
C ASN A 167 -0.20 -21.52 14.76
N ARG A 168 -0.30 -22.67 14.09
CA ARG A 168 -0.52 -22.76 12.65
C ARG A 168 -1.78 -22.01 12.22
N ARG A 169 -2.91 -22.22 12.92
CA ARG A 169 -4.18 -21.56 12.60
C ARG A 169 -4.08 -20.03 12.71
N ARG A 170 -3.43 -19.53 13.77
CA ARG A 170 -3.17 -18.08 13.90
C ARG A 170 -2.31 -17.55 12.76
N ALA A 171 -1.25 -18.27 12.39
CA ALA A 171 -0.39 -17.87 11.27
C ALA A 171 -1.18 -17.77 9.97
N ILE A 172 -2.10 -18.69 9.70
CA ILE A 172 -2.99 -18.66 8.54
C ILE A 172 -3.91 -17.43 8.59
N SER A 173 -4.55 -17.14 9.72
CA SER A 173 -5.37 -15.94 9.89
C SER A 173 -4.57 -14.66 9.67
N HIS A 174 -3.33 -14.59 10.12
CA HIS A 174 -2.44 -13.45 9.82
C HIS A 174 -2.16 -13.32 8.33
N MET A 175 -1.89 -14.45 7.65
CA MET A 175 -1.67 -14.41 6.19
C MET A 175 -2.90 -13.93 5.43
N ILE A 176 -4.12 -14.33 5.82
CA ILE A 176 -5.37 -13.84 5.22
C ILE A 176 -5.50 -12.33 5.41
N LYS A 177 -5.26 -11.83 6.62
CA LYS A 177 -5.28 -10.38 6.92
C LYS A 177 -4.24 -9.58 6.14
N ASP A 178 -3.12 -10.20 5.76
CA ASP A 178 -2.10 -9.57 4.91
C ASP A 178 -2.46 -9.64 3.42
N ILE A 179 -3.16 -10.69 3.00
CA ILE A 179 -3.57 -10.92 1.60
C ILE A 179 -4.69 -9.97 1.19
N VAL A 180 -5.71 -9.78 2.03
CA VAL A 180 -6.89 -8.98 1.73
C VAL A 180 -6.54 -7.55 1.29
N PRO A 181 -5.77 -6.74 2.05
CA PRO A 181 -5.38 -5.42 1.61
C PRO A 181 -4.43 -5.43 0.40
N LYS A 182 -3.67 -6.52 0.17
CA LYS A 182 -2.86 -6.65 -1.05
C LYS A 182 -3.75 -6.83 -2.28
N ILE A 183 -4.77 -7.70 -2.21
CA ILE A 183 -5.75 -7.88 -3.29
C ILE A 183 -6.42 -6.53 -3.61
N TYR A 184 -6.93 -5.86 -2.58
CA TYR A 184 -7.58 -4.57 -2.70
C TYR A 184 -6.67 -3.52 -3.36
N ARG A 185 -5.44 -3.36 -2.88
CA ARG A 185 -4.47 -2.42 -3.43
C ARG A 185 -4.13 -2.73 -4.88
N CYS A 186 -3.75 -3.98 -5.19
CA CYS A 186 -3.42 -4.40 -6.55
C CYS A 186 -4.58 -4.18 -7.53
N LEU A 187 -5.82 -4.39 -7.08
CA LEU A 187 -7.01 -4.15 -7.89
C LEU A 187 -7.10 -2.68 -8.33
N TYR A 188 -6.80 -1.74 -7.47
CA TYR A 188 -6.90 -0.31 -7.76
C TYR A 188 -5.65 0.32 -8.36
N GLU A 189 -4.49 -0.31 -8.21
CA GLU A 189 -3.23 0.16 -8.81
C GLU A 189 -3.08 -0.28 -10.27
N ASP A 190 -3.73 -1.38 -10.65
CA ASP A 190 -3.61 -1.98 -12.00
C ASP A 190 -4.67 -1.43 -12.99
N PHE A 191 -5.63 -0.62 -12.52
CA PHE A 191 -6.62 0.10 -13.32
C PHE A 191 -6.23 1.56 -13.50
#